data_6504f873575c3ee68f8d479b178a2955
#
_entry.id   6504f873575c3ee68f8d479b178a2955
#
_cell.length_a   1.000
_cell.length_b   1.000
_cell.length_c   1.000
_cell.angle_alpha   90.00
_cell.angle_beta   90.00
_cell.angle_gamma   90.00
#
_symmetry.space_group_name_H-M   'P 1'
#
loop_
_entity.id
_entity.type
_entity.pdbx_description
1 polymer ?
#
loop_
_entity_poly.entity_id
_entity_poly.type
_entity_poly.pdbx_seq_one_letter_code
_entity_poly.pdbx_strand_id
1 'polypeptide(L)'
;VTAGQGIRPAGRPGTQPAGVSRWADLGGPLHYLDFGGPADGPLIVCVHGLGGSAANWVAVAPLLTGGCRVLAPDLAGHGLTQSRGRGTGVAANRALLHRFLASVAPGPVILMGNSMGGMISLLEAGEHPGAVAGLILVDPALPFLAARPDPLVAAMFLLYLAPGVGRVVMAHERRLPSARRVAGVLRLCCVEPARVAADVITRHVEVLDQRARFTGTGQDSSAAIRSVVATVGCPGRLAYQRRIHSVACPVLLIHGTGDRLVPIAAARAAARANPAWTLAEITGVGHVPQLEAPVSTARAVAGWLSAAGAGAAGAAAARRH
;
A
#
# COMPACT_ATOMS: atom_id res chain seq x y z
N VAL A 1 0.40 -35.92 21.09
CA VAL A 1 1.39 -34.91 21.45
C VAL A 1 2.20 -34.60 20.18
N THR A 2 1.81 -33.61 19.44
CA THR A 2 2.62 -33.07 18.33
C THR A 2 2.84 -31.59 18.60
N ALA A 3 4.10 -31.28 18.84
CA ALA A 3 4.58 -29.93 19.15
C ALA A 3 4.33 -28.95 18.01
N GLY A 4 3.79 -27.77 18.38
CA GLY A 4 3.63 -26.65 17.46
C GLY A 4 4.98 -26.25 16.87
N GLN A 5 5.06 -26.15 15.55
CA GLN A 5 6.20 -25.56 14.85
C GLN A 5 6.18 -24.06 15.11
N GLY A 6 6.94 -23.59 16.09
CA GLY A 6 7.23 -22.19 16.31
C GLY A 6 7.95 -21.60 15.10
N ILE A 7 7.53 -20.40 14.69
CA ILE A 7 8.19 -19.57 13.67
C ILE A 7 9.68 -19.45 14.08
N ARG A 8 10.58 -19.99 13.27
CA ARG A 8 12.03 -19.86 13.49
C ARG A 8 12.41 -18.39 13.45
N PRO A 9 13.24 -17.90 14.38
CA PRO A 9 13.76 -16.53 14.28
C PRO A 9 14.62 -16.40 13.03
N ALA A 10 14.40 -15.30 12.30
CA ALA A 10 15.10 -14.96 11.07
C ALA A 10 16.62 -15.08 11.26
N GLY A 11 17.26 -15.84 10.37
CA GLY A 11 18.71 -15.93 10.27
C GLY A 11 19.35 -14.55 10.03
N ARG A 12 20.68 -14.46 10.27
CA ARG A 12 21.51 -13.26 10.08
C ARG A 12 21.19 -12.50 8.80
N PRO A 13 21.39 -11.15 8.73
CA PRO A 13 21.13 -10.33 7.54
C PRO A 13 22.12 -10.68 6.42
N GLY A 14 21.82 -11.75 5.70
CA GLY A 14 22.31 -11.99 4.36
C GLY A 14 21.28 -11.41 3.42
N THR A 15 21.71 -10.74 2.37
CA THR A 15 20.95 -10.07 1.32
C THR A 15 19.58 -10.72 1.08
N GLN A 16 18.52 -10.12 1.63
CA GLN A 16 17.16 -10.60 1.42
C GLN A 16 16.81 -10.42 -0.06
N PRO A 17 16.16 -11.38 -0.71
CA PRO A 17 15.85 -11.28 -2.14
C PRO A 17 14.98 -10.06 -2.39
N ALA A 18 15.47 -9.14 -3.21
CA ALA A 18 14.82 -7.86 -3.58
C ALA A 18 13.51 -8.03 -4.37
N GLY A 19 12.95 -9.23 -4.43
CA GLY A 19 11.84 -9.60 -5.28
C GLY A 19 12.28 -9.80 -6.75
N VAL A 20 11.65 -10.73 -7.45
CA VAL A 20 11.88 -11.00 -8.87
C VAL A 20 10.95 -10.13 -9.70
N SER A 21 11.51 -9.31 -10.61
CA SER A 21 10.75 -8.51 -11.56
C SER A 21 10.01 -9.41 -12.56
N ARG A 22 8.71 -9.21 -12.68
CA ARG A 22 7.84 -9.97 -13.59
C ARG A 22 6.86 -9.03 -14.29
N TRP A 23 6.25 -9.55 -15.35
CA TRP A 23 5.27 -8.81 -16.16
C TRP A 23 4.04 -9.67 -16.41
N ALA A 24 2.86 -9.05 -16.34
CA ALA A 24 1.59 -9.61 -16.76
C ALA A 24 1.01 -8.75 -17.89
N ASP A 25 0.37 -9.37 -18.88
CA ASP A 25 -0.38 -8.63 -19.89
C ASP A 25 -1.84 -8.50 -19.47
N LEU A 26 -2.25 -7.28 -19.16
CA LEU A 26 -3.59 -6.94 -18.69
C LEU A 26 -4.20 -5.82 -19.57
N GLY A 27 -4.18 -6.03 -20.89
CA GLY A 27 -4.48 -4.98 -21.87
C GLY A 27 -3.35 -3.96 -21.94
N GLY A 28 -2.13 -4.49 -21.95
CA GLY A 28 -0.83 -3.86 -21.87
C GLY A 28 -0.03 -4.31 -20.66
N PRO A 29 1.32 -4.19 -20.72
CA PRO A 29 2.21 -4.73 -19.70
C PRO A 29 1.97 -4.06 -18.34
N LEU A 30 1.85 -4.90 -17.31
CA LEU A 30 1.86 -4.54 -15.91
C LEU A 30 3.09 -5.19 -15.27
N HIS A 31 3.94 -4.36 -14.66
CA HIS A 31 5.09 -4.82 -13.89
C HIS A 31 4.69 -5.16 -12.46
N TYR A 32 5.29 -6.21 -11.89
CA TYR A 32 5.18 -6.52 -10.46
C TYR A 32 6.45 -7.18 -9.93
N LEU A 33 6.66 -7.08 -8.63
CA LEU A 33 7.67 -7.84 -7.91
C LEU A 33 7.05 -9.10 -7.31
N ASP A 34 7.68 -10.25 -7.54
CA ASP A 34 7.37 -11.54 -6.92
C ASP A 34 8.42 -11.80 -5.84
N PHE A 35 8.03 -11.73 -4.57
CA PHE A 35 8.92 -11.98 -3.43
C PHE A 35 8.98 -13.47 -3.06
N GLY A 36 8.18 -14.32 -3.70
CA GLY A 36 8.11 -15.73 -3.38
C GLY A 36 7.24 -16.02 -2.15
N GLY A 37 7.61 -17.05 -1.43
CA GLY A 37 6.87 -17.66 -0.32
C GLY A 37 6.18 -18.96 -0.70
N PRO A 38 5.57 -19.69 0.27
CA PRO A 38 4.94 -20.98 0.04
C PRO A 38 3.77 -20.88 -0.94
N ALA A 39 3.71 -21.81 -1.89
CA ALA A 39 2.69 -21.79 -2.94
C ALA A 39 1.27 -22.09 -2.41
N ASP A 40 1.18 -22.81 -1.31
CA ASP A 40 -0.03 -23.18 -0.57
C ASP A 40 -0.37 -22.20 0.57
N GLY A 41 0.50 -21.23 0.83
CA GLY A 41 0.27 -20.18 1.82
C GLY A 41 -0.70 -19.09 1.32
N PRO A 42 -1.23 -18.29 2.26
CA PRO A 42 -2.05 -17.13 1.90
C PRO A 42 -1.29 -16.19 0.94
N LEU A 43 -1.97 -15.75 -0.13
CA LEU A 43 -1.40 -14.75 -1.05
C LEU A 43 -1.67 -13.35 -0.53
N ILE A 44 -0.61 -12.60 -0.27
CA ILE A 44 -0.66 -11.16 0.01
C ILE A 44 -0.29 -10.40 -1.27
N VAL A 45 -1.18 -9.51 -1.72
CA VAL A 45 -0.90 -8.57 -2.81
C VAL A 45 -0.73 -7.18 -2.22
N CYS A 46 0.49 -6.64 -2.36
CA CYS A 46 0.93 -5.38 -1.78
C CYS A 46 0.71 -4.21 -2.75
N VAL A 47 -0.16 -3.26 -2.41
CA VAL A 47 -0.56 -2.14 -3.26
C VAL A 47 0.06 -0.85 -2.75
N HIS A 48 0.97 -0.23 -3.53
CA HIS A 48 1.71 0.96 -3.14
C HIS A 48 0.87 2.26 -3.16
N GLY A 49 1.36 3.30 -2.51
CA GLY A 49 0.76 4.63 -2.45
C GLY A 49 1.02 5.50 -3.70
N LEU A 50 0.48 6.72 -3.66
CA LEU A 50 0.67 7.74 -4.68
C LEU A 50 2.16 8.05 -4.90
N GLY A 51 2.59 8.05 -6.16
CA GLY A 51 4.00 8.29 -6.52
C GLY A 51 4.97 7.15 -6.15
N GLY A 52 4.48 6.09 -5.51
CA GLY A 52 5.26 4.91 -5.14
C GLY A 52 5.43 3.89 -6.27
N SER A 53 5.87 2.72 -5.89
CA SER A 53 6.04 1.55 -6.76
C SER A 53 6.08 0.26 -5.93
N ALA A 54 6.19 -0.89 -6.58
CA ALA A 54 6.43 -2.18 -5.94
C ALA A 54 7.65 -2.16 -4.99
N ALA A 55 8.62 -1.26 -5.24
CA ALA A 55 9.78 -1.05 -4.37
C ALA A 55 9.41 -0.59 -2.94
N ASN A 56 8.22 -0.02 -2.72
CA ASN A 56 7.74 0.34 -1.37
C ASN A 56 7.64 -0.88 -0.43
N TRP A 57 7.72 -2.09 -0.95
CA TRP A 57 7.51 -3.32 -0.19
C TRP A 57 8.77 -4.14 0.02
N VAL A 58 9.92 -3.74 -0.59
CA VAL A 58 11.17 -4.52 -0.55
C VAL A 58 11.74 -4.73 0.85
N ALA A 59 11.43 -3.84 1.80
CA ALA A 59 11.88 -3.98 3.19
C ALA A 59 10.99 -4.92 4.02
N VAL A 60 9.68 -4.92 3.80
CA VAL A 60 8.72 -5.68 4.62
C VAL A 60 8.31 -7.02 4.00
N ALA A 61 8.16 -7.09 2.68
CA ALA A 61 7.67 -8.28 2.00
C ALA A 61 8.51 -9.54 2.28
N PRO A 62 9.86 -9.49 2.26
CA PRO A 62 10.68 -10.65 2.57
C PRO A 62 10.48 -11.20 3.99
N LEU A 63 10.05 -10.34 4.94
CA LEU A 63 9.75 -10.75 6.32
C LEU A 63 8.44 -11.54 6.44
N LEU A 64 7.58 -11.48 5.41
CA LEU A 64 6.30 -12.17 5.35
C LEU A 64 6.36 -13.50 4.58
N THR A 65 7.41 -13.70 3.75
CA THR A 65 7.51 -14.88 2.87
C THR A 65 7.74 -16.21 3.59
N GLY A 66 8.03 -16.18 4.89
CA GLY A 66 8.12 -17.42 5.68
C GLY A 66 6.78 -18.14 5.88
N GLY A 67 5.65 -17.43 5.70
CA GLY A 67 4.31 -18.01 5.85
C GLY A 67 3.31 -17.59 4.77
N CYS A 68 3.66 -16.63 3.93
CA CYS A 68 2.78 -16.09 2.90
C CYS A 68 3.50 -15.98 1.56
N ARG A 69 2.78 -16.20 0.47
CA ARG A 69 3.23 -15.76 -0.85
C ARG A 69 2.98 -14.25 -0.99
N VAL A 70 3.97 -13.51 -1.51
CA VAL A 70 3.87 -12.04 -1.57
C VAL A 70 4.16 -11.52 -2.96
N LEU A 71 3.22 -10.76 -3.52
CA LEU A 71 3.33 -10.07 -4.81
C LEU A 71 3.08 -8.58 -4.62
N ALA A 72 3.76 -7.74 -5.42
CA ALA A 72 3.55 -6.29 -5.39
C ALA A 72 3.48 -5.72 -6.82
N PRO A 73 2.29 -5.42 -7.36
CA PRO A 73 2.13 -4.78 -8.66
C PRO A 73 2.48 -3.29 -8.62
N ASP A 74 3.00 -2.79 -9.73
CA ASP A 74 3.04 -1.36 -10.04
C ASP A 74 1.70 -0.93 -10.65
N LEU A 75 1.04 0.03 -10.03
CA LEU A 75 -0.20 0.63 -10.54
C LEU A 75 0.05 1.38 -11.87
N ALA A 76 -0.98 1.53 -12.71
CA ALA A 76 -0.87 2.27 -13.97
C ALA A 76 -0.39 3.71 -13.72
N GLY A 77 0.59 4.15 -14.50
CA GLY A 77 1.22 5.45 -14.33
C GLY A 77 2.24 5.52 -13.18
N HIS A 78 2.57 4.39 -12.53
CA HIS A 78 3.51 4.31 -11.40
C HIS A 78 4.55 3.21 -11.64
N GLY A 79 5.66 3.28 -10.89
CA GLY A 79 6.74 2.31 -11.01
C GLY A 79 7.16 2.08 -12.46
N LEU A 80 7.25 0.85 -12.89
CA LEU A 80 7.59 0.48 -14.28
C LEU A 80 6.33 0.22 -15.15
N THR A 81 5.12 0.30 -14.59
CA THR A 81 3.86 0.18 -15.34
C THR A 81 3.47 1.53 -15.95
N GLN A 82 3.66 1.68 -17.27
CA GLN A 82 3.21 2.86 -18.01
C GLN A 82 1.69 2.89 -18.11
N SER A 83 1.11 4.10 -18.19
CA SER A 83 -0.33 4.28 -18.40
C SER A 83 -0.79 3.73 -19.76
N ARG A 84 -0.07 4.06 -20.83
CA ARG A 84 -0.39 3.63 -22.22
C ARG A 84 -1.88 3.78 -22.56
N GLY A 85 -2.46 4.94 -22.23
CA GLY A 85 -3.89 5.21 -22.44
C GLY A 85 -4.82 4.66 -21.36
N ARG A 86 -4.32 3.85 -20.39
CA ARG A 86 -5.08 3.47 -19.20
C ARG A 86 -5.16 4.67 -18.25
N GLY A 87 -6.31 4.86 -17.60
CA GLY A 87 -6.45 5.87 -16.56
C GLY A 87 -5.53 5.56 -15.35
N THR A 88 -5.04 6.62 -14.70
CA THR A 88 -4.11 6.51 -13.54
C THR A 88 -4.77 6.92 -12.23
N GLY A 89 -6.05 7.27 -12.25
CA GLY A 89 -6.84 7.58 -11.07
C GLY A 89 -7.23 6.33 -10.26
N VAL A 90 -7.80 6.56 -9.10
CA VAL A 90 -8.19 5.52 -8.12
C VAL A 90 -9.08 4.45 -8.74
N ALA A 91 -10.16 4.84 -9.42
CA ALA A 91 -11.10 3.87 -10.01
C ALA A 91 -10.46 3.02 -11.11
N ALA A 92 -9.64 3.62 -11.99
CA ALA A 92 -8.95 2.91 -13.06
C ALA A 92 -7.91 1.93 -12.50
N ASN A 93 -7.15 2.35 -11.49
CA ASN A 93 -6.17 1.50 -10.82
C ASN A 93 -6.84 0.40 -9.98
N ARG A 94 -8.01 0.65 -9.39
CA ARG A 94 -8.81 -0.42 -8.78
C ARG A 94 -9.22 -1.47 -9.80
N ALA A 95 -9.75 -1.05 -10.95
CA ALA A 95 -10.12 -1.98 -12.03
C ALA A 95 -8.90 -2.76 -12.58
N LEU A 96 -7.72 -2.14 -12.65
CA LEU A 96 -6.49 -2.81 -13.02
C LEU A 96 -6.05 -3.82 -11.94
N LEU A 97 -6.14 -3.44 -10.66
CA LEU A 97 -5.87 -4.35 -9.54
C LEU A 97 -6.80 -5.57 -9.61
N HIS A 98 -8.10 -5.38 -9.80
CA HIS A 98 -9.06 -6.48 -9.92
C HIS A 98 -8.64 -7.50 -11.01
N ARG A 99 -8.26 -7.02 -12.20
CA ARG A 99 -7.75 -7.89 -13.28
C ARG A 99 -6.44 -8.58 -12.90
N PHE A 100 -5.56 -7.88 -12.19
CA PHE A 100 -4.32 -8.48 -11.69
C PHE A 100 -4.61 -9.62 -10.71
N LEU A 101 -5.51 -9.41 -9.74
CA LEU A 101 -5.91 -10.46 -8.78
C LEU A 101 -6.44 -11.69 -9.51
N ALA A 102 -7.34 -11.51 -10.46
CA ALA A 102 -7.89 -12.61 -11.27
C ALA A 102 -6.82 -13.36 -12.10
N SER A 103 -5.70 -12.69 -12.45
CA SER A 103 -4.62 -13.32 -13.23
C SER A 103 -3.61 -14.09 -12.38
N VAL A 104 -3.50 -13.80 -11.07
CA VAL A 104 -2.48 -14.39 -10.19
C VAL A 104 -3.04 -15.32 -9.13
N ALA A 105 -4.35 -15.34 -8.91
CA ALA A 105 -4.99 -16.13 -7.86
C ALA A 105 -6.29 -16.79 -8.35
N PRO A 106 -6.50 -18.09 -8.08
CA PRO A 106 -7.76 -18.78 -8.35
C PRO A 106 -8.85 -18.49 -7.30
N GLY A 107 -8.52 -17.80 -6.21
CA GLY A 107 -9.40 -17.52 -5.07
C GLY A 107 -9.10 -16.17 -4.42
N PRO A 108 -9.78 -15.89 -3.30
CA PRO A 108 -9.64 -14.60 -2.62
C PRO A 108 -8.23 -14.43 -2.02
N VAL A 109 -7.72 -13.19 -2.08
CA VAL A 109 -6.39 -12.82 -1.60
C VAL A 109 -6.46 -11.88 -0.40
N ILE A 110 -5.34 -11.71 0.30
CA ILE A 110 -5.17 -10.62 1.28
C ILE A 110 -4.57 -9.43 0.54
N LEU A 111 -5.22 -8.27 0.62
CA LEU A 111 -4.66 -7.02 0.10
C LEU A 111 -3.93 -6.27 1.22
N MET A 112 -2.67 -5.87 0.96
CA MET A 112 -1.90 -5.00 1.84
C MET A 112 -1.62 -3.68 1.14
N GLY A 113 -2.33 -2.61 1.51
CA GLY A 113 -2.29 -1.34 0.80
C GLY A 113 -1.79 -0.17 1.64
N ASN A 114 -0.84 0.61 1.10
CA ASN A 114 -0.36 1.84 1.73
C ASN A 114 -1.01 3.07 1.07
N SER A 115 -1.50 4.02 1.89
CA SER A 115 -1.98 5.33 1.42
C SER A 115 -3.08 5.20 0.33
N MET A 116 -2.84 5.70 -0.88
CA MET A 116 -3.71 5.49 -2.05
C MET A 116 -3.93 3.99 -2.34
N GLY A 117 -2.92 3.15 -2.15
CA GLY A 117 -3.06 1.70 -2.28
C GLY A 117 -4.02 1.11 -1.26
N GLY A 118 -4.02 1.62 -0.03
CA GLY A 118 -5.00 1.27 1.00
C GLY A 118 -6.43 1.69 0.63
N MET A 119 -6.59 2.89 0.08
CA MET A 119 -7.87 3.35 -0.48
C MET A 119 -8.36 2.44 -1.62
N ILE A 120 -7.48 2.10 -2.57
CA ILE A 120 -7.81 1.21 -3.69
C ILE A 120 -8.22 -0.19 -3.18
N SER A 121 -7.49 -0.71 -2.18
CA SER A 121 -7.77 -2.02 -1.56
C SER A 121 -9.12 -2.03 -0.83
N LEU A 122 -9.46 -0.95 -0.10
CA LEU A 122 -10.78 -0.77 0.52
C LEU A 122 -11.92 -0.77 -0.51
N LEU A 123 -11.73 -0.02 -1.59
CA LEU A 123 -12.71 0.06 -2.68
C LEU A 123 -12.86 -1.29 -3.36
N GLU A 124 -11.78 -2.03 -3.58
CA GLU A 124 -11.82 -3.37 -4.17
C GLU A 124 -12.58 -4.36 -3.29
N ALA A 125 -12.26 -4.40 -1.99
CA ALA A 125 -12.95 -5.29 -1.05
C ALA A 125 -14.44 -4.96 -0.90
N GLY A 126 -14.83 -3.68 -0.95
CA GLY A 126 -16.22 -3.26 -0.87
C GLY A 126 -17.02 -3.49 -2.16
N GLU A 127 -16.36 -3.60 -3.32
CA GLU A 127 -17.01 -3.83 -4.62
C GLU A 127 -16.99 -5.30 -5.04
N HIS A 128 -15.91 -6.01 -4.69
CA HIS A 128 -15.69 -7.42 -5.01
C HIS A 128 -15.34 -8.23 -3.76
N PRO A 129 -16.27 -8.40 -2.80
CA PRO A 129 -15.98 -9.05 -1.52
C PRO A 129 -15.51 -10.50 -1.68
N GLY A 130 -15.90 -11.19 -2.75
CA GLY A 130 -15.43 -12.55 -3.06
C GLY A 130 -13.97 -12.64 -3.52
N ALA A 131 -13.33 -11.52 -3.88
CA ALA A 131 -11.94 -11.49 -4.31
C ALA A 131 -10.96 -11.19 -3.16
N VAL A 132 -11.45 -10.76 -2.00
CA VAL A 132 -10.61 -10.29 -0.88
C VAL A 132 -10.93 -11.04 0.39
N ALA A 133 -9.98 -11.86 0.85
CA ALA A 133 -10.09 -12.63 2.09
C ALA A 133 -9.78 -11.80 3.33
N GLY A 134 -9.02 -10.73 3.20
CA GLY A 134 -8.65 -9.82 4.28
C GLY A 134 -7.94 -8.57 3.79
N LEU A 135 -7.96 -7.52 4.61
CA LEU A 135 -7.31 -6.26 4.33
C LEU A 135 -6.25 -5.93 5.38
N ILE A 136 -5.07 -5.53 4.94
CA ILE A 136 -4.02 -4.92 5.73
C ILE A 136 -3.83 -3.49 5.20
N LEU A 137 -4.29 -2.52 5.95
CA LEU A 137 -4.27 -1.11 5.59
C LEU A 137 -3.11 -0.43 6.30
N VAL A 138 -2.16 0.08 5.54
CA VAL A 138 -0.96 0.76 6.07
C VAL A 138 -1.08 2.24 5.76
N ASP A 139 -1.33 3.05 6.80
CA ASP A 139 -1.55 4.50 6.68
C ASP A 139 -2.48 4.86 5.50
N PRO A 140 -3.67 4.24 5.40
CA PRO A 140 -4.53 4.38 4.23
C PRO A 140 -5.02 5.81 4.07
N ALA A 141 -5.20 6.26 2.83
CA ALA A 141 -5.85 7.54 2.57
C ALA A 141 -7.34 7.44 2.95
N LEU A 142 -7.66 7.90 4.15
CA LEU A 142 -9.01 7.90 4.74
C LEU A 142 -9.68 9.27 4.59
N PRO A 143 -11.03 9.34 4.63
CA PRO A 143 -11.74 10.61 4.64
C PRO A 143 -11.40 11.41 5.91
N PHE A 144 -11.00 12.67 5.75
CA PHE A 144 -10.67 13.57 6.87
C PHE A 144 -11.94 14.06 7.58
N LEU A 145 -12.47 13.29 8.51
CA LEU A 145 -13.65 13.67 9.30
C LEU A 145 -13.28 14.16 10.71
N ALA A 146 -12.17 13.69 11.25
CA ALA A 146 -11.80 13.87 12.65
C ALA A 146 -10.45 14.57 12.85
N ALA A 147 -9.72 14.89 11.79
CA ALA A 147 -8.38 15.46 11.90
C ALA A 147 -8.13 16.53 10.84
N ARG A 148 -7.49 17.61 11.24
CA ARG A 148 -6.97 18.60 10.30
C ARG A 148 -5.65 18.05 9.73
N PRO A 149 -5.45 18.04 8.40
CA PRO A 149 -4.16 17.69 7.82
C PRO A 149 -3.08 18.68 8.26
N ASP A 150 -1.82 18.24 8.26
CA ASP A 150 -0.67 19.15 8.46
C ASP A 150 -0.78 20.31 7.47
N PRO A 151 -0.69 21.58 7.91
CA PRO A 151 -0.88 22.75 7.03
C PRO A 151 0.09 22.80 5.85
N LEU A 152 1.34 22.35 6.04
CA LEU A 152 2.34 22.31 4.98
C LEU A 152 1.97 21.24 3.93
N VAL A 153 1.51 20.08 4.39
CA VAL A 153 1.03 19.00 3.50
C VAL A 153 -0.20 19.47 2.72
N ALA A 154 -1.16 20.12 3.40
CA ALA A 154 -2.35 20.69 2.75
C ALA A 154 -1.97 21.73 1.69
N ALA A 155 -1.05 22.64 1.99
CA ALA A 155 -0.55 23.66 1.05
C ALA A 155 0.15 22.99 -0.15
N MET A 156 0.94 21.94 0.08
CA MET A 156 1.60 21.19 -0.98
C MET A 156 0.57 20.55 -1.92
N PHE A 157 -0.46 19.88 -1.40
CA PHE A 157 -1.52 19.31 -2.24
C PHE A 157 -2.28 20.37 -3.04
N LEU A 158 -2.59 21.54 -2.42
CA LEU A 158 -3.22 22.65 -3.12
C LEU A 158 -2.33 23.17 -4.26
N LEU A 159 -1.02 23.24 -4.05
CA LEU A 159 -0.06 23.64 -5.10
C LEU A 159 -0.08 22.66 -6.28
N TYR A 160 -0.10 21.35 -6.02
CA TYR A 160 -0.19 20.34 -7.08
C TYR A 160 -1.54 20.34 -7.81
N LEU A 161 -2.62 20.72 -7.13
CA LEU A 161 -3.96 20.81 -7.71
C LEU A 161 -4.18 22.10 -8.52
N ALA A 162 -3.43 23.16 -8.24
CA ALA A 162 -3.58 24.47 -8.90
C ALA A 162 -3.35 24.35 -10.42
N PRO A 163 -4.30 24.82 -11.25
CA PRO A 163 -4.19 24.74 -12.71
C PRO A 163 -2.90 25.41 -13.22
N GLY A 164 -2.14 24.67 -14.03
CA GLY A 164 -0.84 25.15 -14.55
C GLY A 164 0.31 25.05 -13.57
N VAL A 165 0.15 25.48 -12.32
CA VAL A 165 1.20 25.50 -11.29
C VAL A 165 1.69 24.08 -10.98
N GLY A 166 0.81 23.16 -10.72
CA GLY A 166 1.18 21.76 -10.47
C GLY A 166 2.01 21.15 -11.60
N ARG A 167 1.73 21.50 -12.86
CA ARG A 167 2.57 21.06 -14.00
C ARG A 167 3.98 21.63 -13.96
N VAL A 168 4.13 22.89 -13.59
CA VAL A 168 5.42 23.56 -13.48
C VAL A 168 6.24 22.95 -12.32
N VAL A 169 5.63 22.77 -11.16
CA VAL A 169 6.25 22.14 -9.99
C VAL A 169 6.74 20.73 -10.34
N MET A 170 5.89 19.90 -10.92
CA MET A 170 6.26 18.53 -11.33
C MET A 170 7.33 18.51 -12.41
N ALA A 171 7.33 19.47 -13.34
CA ALA A 171 8.36 19.59 -14.36
C ALA A 171 9.71 19.98 -13.74
N HIS A 172 9.69 20.86 -12.74
CA HIS A 172 10.90 21.22 -11.99
C HIS A 172 11.44 20.02 -11.19
N GLU A 173 10.59 19.35 -10.43
CA GLU A 173 10.97 18.15 -9.65
C GLU A 173 11.60 17.05 -10.52
N ARG A 174 11.09 16.84 -11.74
CA ARG A 174 11.66 15.86 -12.67
C ARG A 174 13.08 16.20 -13.16
N ARG A 175 13.50 17.46 -13.06
CA ARG A 175 14.87 17.87 -13.39
C ARG A 175 15.85 17.58 -12.25
N LEU A 176 15.34 17.34 -11.03
CA LEU A 176 16.20 17.00 -9.89
C LEU A 176 16.73 15.58 -10.05
N PRO A 177 17.96 15.30 -9.61
CA PRO A 177 18.48 13.94 -9.53
C PRO A 177 17.55 13.02 -8.74
N SER A 178 17.36 11.78 -9.19
CA SER A 178 16.46 10.81 -8.56
C SER A 178 16.74 10.63 -7.08
N ALA A 179 18.01 10.61 -6.67
CA ALA A 179 18.39 10.53 -5.26
C ALA A 179 17.84 11.70 -4.42
N ARG A 180 17.85 12.94 -4.94
CA ARG A 180 17.25 14.11 -4.26
C ARG A 180 15.74 13.99 -4.15
N ARG A 181 15.08 13.48 -5.18
CA ARG A 181 13.63 13.24 -5.20
C ARG A 181 13.23 12.18 -4.17
N VAL A 182 13.93 11.05 -4.12
CA VAL A 182 13.73 10.00 -3.10
C VAL A 182 13.94 10.56 -1.71
N ALA A 183 15.04 11.27 -1.46
CA ALA A 183 15.31 11.90 -0.16
C ALA A 183 14.22 12.93 0.24
N GLY A 184 13.66 13.67 -0.72
CA GLY A 184 12.54 14.58 -0.49
C GLY A 184 11.28 13.86 -0.04
N VAL A 185 10.93 12.77 -0.72
CA VAL A 185 9.76 11.93 -0.37
C VAL A 185 9.94 11.28 1.00
N LEU A 186 11.13 10.75 1.30
CA LEU A 186 11.39 10.14 2.61
C LEU A 186 11.30 11.17 3.76
N ARG A 187 11.81 12.40 3.56
CA ARG A 187 11.63 13.48 4.56
C ARG A 187 10.17 13.88 4.78
N LEU A 188 9.34 13.75 3.76
CA LEU A 188 7.90 14.01 3.87
C LEU A 188 7.17 12.88 4.59
N CYS A 189 7.51 11.63 4.27
CA CYS A 189 6.78 10.44 4.68
C CYS A 189 7.28 9.82 5.98
N CYS A 190 8.56 9.97 6.35
CA CYS A 190 9.16 9.37 7.54
C CYS A 190 9.34 10.40 8.66
N VAL A 191 9.21 9.96 9.90
CA VAL A 191 9.67 10.71 11.08
C VAL A 191 11.19 10.71 11.12
N GLU A 192 11.80 9.55 10.89
CA GLU A 192 13.25 9.36 10.90
C GLU A 192 13.72 8.69 9.59
N PRO A 193 13.98 9.45 8.53
CA PRO A 193 14.41 8.91 7.23
C PRO A 193 15.64 8.01 7.28
N ALA A 194 16.51 8.21 8.29
CA ALA A 194 17.72 7.41 8.47
C ALA A 194 17.43 5.93 8.84
N ARG A 195 16.22 5.61 9.28
CA ARG A 195 15.80 4.22 9.53
C ARG A 195 15.58 3.42 8.26
N VAL A 196 15.37 4.10 7.12
CA VAL A 196 15.21 3.42 5.81
C VAL A 196 16.58 2.94 5.33
N ALA A 197 16.72 1.64 5.10
CA ALA A 197 17.98 1.03 4.71
C ALA A 197 18.50 1.55 3.36
N ALA A 198 19.82 1.65 3.22
CA ALA A 198 20.46 2.27 2.05
C ALA A 198 20.19 1.51 0.74
N ASP A 199 20.09 0.20 0.78
CA ASP A 199 19.73 -0.66 -0.36
C ASP A 199 18.28 -0.42 -0.81
N VAL A 200 17.36 -0.18 0.12
CA VAL A 200 15.96 0.21 -0.15
C VAL A 200 15.93 1.57 -0.86
N ILE A 201 16.69 2.55 -0.37
CA ILE A 201 16.82 3.88 -1.00
C ILE A 201 17.38 3.73 -2.42
N THR A 202 18.43 2.95 -2.60
CA THR A 202 19.06 2.67 -3.90
C THR A 202 18.02 2.09 -4.86
N ARG A 203 17.21 1.12 -4.42
CA ARG A 203 16.16 0.53 -5.24
C ARG A 203 15.12 1.53 -5.71
N HIS A 204 14.72 2.47 -4.86
CA HIS A 204 13.80 3.56 -5.26
C HIS A 204 14.44 4.51 -6.29
N VAL A 205 15.73 4.81 -6.15
CA VAL A 205 16.48 5.63 -7.13
C VAL A 205 16.51 4.92 -8.48
N GLU A 206 16.87 3.65 -8.53
CA GLU A 206 16.89 2.84 -9.76
C GLU A 206 15.54 2.82 -10.50
N VAL A 207 14.44 2.65 -9.76
CA VAL A 207 13.09 2.69 -10.35
C VAL A 207 12.79 4.07 -10.93
N LEU A 208 13.16 5.16 -10.25
CA LEU A 208 12.97 6.51 -10.76
C LEU A 208 13.84 6.79 -12.00
N ASP A 209 15.07 6.30 -12.06
CA ASP A 209 15.97 6.45 -13.21
C ASP A 209 15.43 5.68 -14.43
N GLN A 210 14.91 4.47 -14.23
CA GLN A 210 14.26 3.72 -15.30
C GLN A 210 12.99 4.44 -15.78
N ARG A 211 12.19 4.96 -14.84
CA ARG A 211 10.97 5.71 -15.11
C ARG A 211 11.22 7.05 -15.84
N ALA A 212 12.37 7.66 -15.65
CA ALA A 212 12.74 8.91 -16.34
C ALA A 212 12.72 8.78 -17.87
N ARG A 213 12.85 7.54 -18.39
CA ARG A 213 12.76 7.22 -19.82
C ARG A 213 11.33 7.18 -20.37
N PHE A 214 10.31 7.25 -19.49
CA PHE A 214 8.91 7.16 -19.89
C PHE A 214 8.32 8.55 -20.17
N THR A 215 7.46 8.63 -21.18
CA THR A 215 6.70 9.85 -21.50
C THR A 215 5.38 9.92 -20.72
N GLY A 216 4.79 11.10 -20.60
CA GLY A 216 3.46 11.27 -19.99
C GLY A 216 3.41 11.20 -18.45
N THR A 217 4.48 10.85 -17.77
CA THR A 217 4.51 10.58 -16.31
C THR A 217 4.02 11.75 -15.45
N GLY A 218 4.14 12.99 -15.90
CA GLY A 218 3.62 14.16 -15.17
C GLY A 218 2.11 14.28 -15.24
N GLN A 219 1.50 13.95 -16.38
CA GLN A 219 0.04 13.93 -16.55
C GLN A 219 -0.57 12.81 -15.71
N ASP A 220 0.06 11.63 -15.70
CA ASP A 220 -0.31 10.47 -14.89
C ASP A 220 -0.36 10.83 -13.40
N SER A 221 0.71 11.45 -12.88
CA SER A 221 0.79 11.86 -11.47
C SER A 221 -0.28 12.91 -11.13
N SER A 222 -0.50 13.89 -11.99
CA SER A 222 -1.55 14.92 -11.77
C SER A 222 -2.95 14.30 -11.75
N ALA A 223 -3.24 13.34 -12.62
CA ALA A 223 -4.53 12.65 -12.65
C ALA A 223 -4.73 11.81 -11.39
N ALA A 224 -3.70 11.10 -10.93
CA ALA A 224 -3.73 10.31 -9.70
C ALA A 224 -3.97 11.19 -8.46
N ILE A 225 -3.24 12.31 -8.31
CA ILE A 225 -3.42 13.27 -7.20
C ILE A 225 -4.86 13.79 -7.16
N ARG A 226 -5.39 14.28 -8.30
CA ARG A 226 -6.77 14.79 -8.38
C ARG A 226 -7.78 13.72 -8.00
N SER A 227 -7.58 12.47 -8.43
CA SER A 227 -8.48 11.36 -8.13
C SER A 227 -8.48 11.01 -6.65
N VAL A 228 -7.32 10.97 -5.98
CA VAL A 228 -7.21 10.74 -4.54
C VAL A 228 -7.97 11.83 -3.78
N VAL A 229 -7.68 13.12 -4.08
CA VAL A 229 -8.32 14.25 -3.40
C VAL A 229 -9.84 14.26 -3.63
N ALA A 230 -10.30 13.95 -4.85
CA ALA A 230 -11.74 13.85 -5.14
C ALA A 230 -12.41 12.69 -4.37
N THR A 231 -11.69 11.60 -4.12
CA THR A 231 -12.24 10.44 -3.39
C THR A 231 -12.36 10.70 -1.88
N VAL A 232 -11.33 11.31 -1.25
CA VAL A 232 -11.37 11.63 0.19
C VAL A 232 -12.18 12.89 0.49
N GLY A 233 -12.32 13.80 -0.49
CA GLY A 233 -13.01 15.08 -0.39
C GLY A 233 -14.44 15.06 -0.94
N CYS A 234 -15.04 16.24 -1.09
CA CYS A 234 -16.32 16.38 -1.77
C CYS A 234 -16.13 16.33 -3.31
N PRO A 235 -17.00 15.63 -4.08
CA PRO A 235 -18.20 14.92 -3.63
C PRO A 235 -17.98 13.44 -3.26
N GLY A 236 -16.78 12.87 -3.48
CA GLY A 236 -16.53 11.43 -3.37
C GLY A 236 -16.60 10.86 -1.95
N ARG A 237 -16.41 11.71 -0.94
CA ARG A 237 -16.28 11.31 0.48
C ARG A 237 -17.42 10.39 0.97
N LEU A 238 -18.66 10.73 0.72
CA LEU A 238 -19.81 9.93 1.19
C LEU A 238 -19.88 8.56 0.50
N ALA A 239 -19.55 8.51 -0.79
CA ALA A 239 -19.49 7.25 -1.52
C ALA A 239 -18.35 6.37 -0.98
N TYR A 240 -17.18 6.96 -0.71
CA TYR A 240 -16.04 6.24 -0.15
C TYR A 240 -16.34 5.73 1.27
N GLN A 241 -16.98 6.54 2.13
CA GLN A 241 -17.42 6.11 3.46
C GLN A 241 -18.38 4.92 3.39
N ARG A 242 -19.39 4.96 2.49
CA ARG A 242 -20.29 3.81 2.29
C ARG A 242 -19.53 2.54 1.90
N ARG A 243 -18.48 2.66 1.07
CA ARG A 243 -17.63 1.52 0.69
C ARG A 243 -16.80 1.02 1.87
N ILE A 244 -16.27 1.89 2.73
CA ILE A 244 -15.58 1.49 3.95
C ILE A 244 -16.51 0.64 4.84
N HIS A 245 -17.76 1.06 5.03
CA HIS A 245 -18.75 0.30 5.82
C HIS A 245 -19.24 -0.99 5.16
N SER A 246 -19.09 -1.16 3.84
CA SER A 246 -19.45 -2.39 3.13
C SER A 246 -18.35 -3.46 3.15
N VAL A 247 -17.19 -3.20 3.73
CA VAL A 247 -16.11 -4.18 3.86
C VAL A 247 -16.51 -5.26 4.86
N ALA A 248 -16.62 -6.49 4.37
CA ALA A 248 -17.06 -7.65 5.16
C ALA A 248 -15.89 -8.54 5.64
N CYS A 249 -14.73 -8.45 5.01
CA CYS A 249 -13.56 -9.24 5.40
C CYS A 249 -12.88 -8.68 6.65
N PRO A 250 -12.08 -9.49 7.37
CA PRO A 250 -11.24 -9.02 8.47
C PRO A 250 -10.28 -7.91 8.03
N VAL A 251 -10.05 -6.90 8.89
CA VAL A 251 -9.20 -5.75 8.60
C VAL A 251 -8.18 -5.54 9.70
N LEU A 252 -6.90 -5.43 9.32
CA LEU A 252 -5.82 -4.88 10.12
C LEU A 252 -5.51 -3.46 9.63
N LEU A 253 -5.64 -2.48 10.50
CA LEU A 253 -5.25 -1.09 10.23
C LEU A 253 -3.95 -0.79 10.98
N ILE A 254 -2.85 -0.67 10.25
CA ILE A 254 -1.53 -0.28 10.75
C ILE A 254 -1.37 1.21 10.49
N HIS A 255 -0.92 1.98 11.51
CA HIS A 255 -0.75 3.42 11.33
C HIS A 255 0.41 3.97 12.15
N GLY A 256 1.27 4.76 11.51
CA GLY A 256 2.34 5.48 12.19
C GLY A 256 1.80 6.66 12.99
N THR A 257 2.19 6.79 14.28
CA THR A 257 1.67 7.90 15.11
C THR A 257 2.20 9.27 14.71
N GLY A 258 3.29 9.33 13.93
CA GLY A 258 3.88 10.53 13.39
C GLY A 258 3.53 10.83 11.94
N ASP A 259 2.51 10.16 11.38
CA ASP A 259 2.08 10.40 10.00
C ASP A 259 1.52 11.83 9.83
N ARG A 260 2.20 12.62 8.97
CA ARG A 260 1.84 14.00 8.66
C ARG A 260 0.90 14.11 7.45
N LEU A 261 0.84 13.07 6.62
CA LEU A 261 -0.01 13.04 5.42
C LEU A 261 -1.44 12.63 5.77
N VAL A 262 -1.57 11.56 6.56
CA VAL A 262 -2.87 11.08 7.08
C VAL A 262 -2.75 11.02 8.61
N PRO A 263 -3.30 12.00 9.34
CA PRO A 263 -3.16 12.03 10.80
C PRO A 263 -3.73 10.77 11.46
N ILE A 264 -3.03 10.25 12.49
CA ILE A 264 -3.45 9.06 13.27
C ILE A 264 -4.89 9.16 13.79
N ALA A 265 -5.38 10.38 14.02
CA ALA A 265 -6.78 10.61 14.43
C ALA A 265 -7.78 10.09 13.39
N ALA A 266 -7.44 10.08 12.09
CA ALA A 266 -8.31 9.50 11.06
C ALA A 266 -8.38 7.97 11.19
N ALA A 267 -7.25 7.30 11.45
CA ALA A 267 -7.21 5.86 11.68
C ALA A 267 -7.97 5.46 12.94
N ARG A 268 -7.78 6.19 14.04
CA ARG A 268 -8.52 5.98 15.29
C ARG A 268 -10.03 6.19 15.11
N ALA A 269 -10.44 7.18 14.31
CA ALA A 269 -11.85 7.41 13.98
C ALA A 269 -12.42 6.26 13.13
N ALA A 270 -11.67 5.79 12.13
CA ALA A 270 -12.08 4.65 11.31
C ALA A 270 -12.23 3.37 12.14
N ALA A 271 -11.29 3.08 13.04
CA ALA A 271 -11.35 1.93 13.94
C ALA A 271 -12.54 2.01 14.90
N ARG A 272 -12.82 3.19 15.46
CA ARG A 272 -14.04 3.38 16.31
C ARG A 272 -15.34 3.18 15.54
N ALA A 273 -15.38 3.60 14.28
CA ALA A 273 -16.55 3.41 13.42
C ALA A 273 -16.72 1.97 12.92
N ASN A 274 -15.66 1.16 13.01
CA ASN A 274 -15.65 -0.24 12.57
C ASN A 274 -15.02 -1.12 13.68
N PRO A 275 -15.76 -1.48 14.75
CA PRO A 275 -15.20 -2.16 15.92
C PRO A 275 -14.61 -3.55 15.64
N ALA A 276 -14.94 -4.16 14.51
CA ALA A 276 -14.36 -5.43 14.07
C ALA A 276 -12.95 -5.27 13.47
N TRP A 277 -12.50 -4.03 13.22
CA TRP A 277 -11.15 -3.77 12.71
C TRP A 277 -10.12 -3.81 13.82
N THR A 278 -8.99 -4.43 13.57
CA THR A 278 -7.84 -4.39 14.48
C THR A 278 -7.00 -3.17 14.15
N LEU A 279 -6.77 -2.27 15.12
CA LEU A 279 -5.85 -1.13 14.96
C LEU A 279 -4.50 -1.45 15.61
N ALA A 280 -3.42 -1.30 14.85
CA ALA A 280 -2.04 -1.40 15.31
C ALA A 280 -1.32 -0.06 15.08
N GLU A 281 -1.05 0.68 16.14
CA GLU A 281 -0.31 1.94 16.08
C GLU A 281 1.18 1.66 16.22
N ILE A 282 2.01 2.26 15.32
CA ILE A 282 3.48 2.19 15.41
C ILE A 282 4.00 3.54 15.86
N THR A 283 4.47 3.60 17.11
CA THR A 283 4.89 4.85 17.74
C THR A 283 6.16 5.41 17.09
N GLY A 284 6.17 6.73 16.83
CA GLY A 284 7.32 7.45 16.32
C GLY A 284 7.70 7.07 14.87
N VAL A 285 6.73 6.64 14.07
CA VAL A 285 6.86 6.26 12.66
C VAL A 285 5.91 7.11 11.83
N GLY A 286 6.30 7.40 10.60
CA GLY A 286 5.54 8.24 9.67
C GLY A 286 4.60 7.43 8.77
N HIS A 287 4.37 7.95 7.57
CA HIS A 287 3.39 7.49 6.57
C HIS A 287 3.76 6.18 5.86
N VAL A 288 4.99 5.71 6.02
CA VAL A 288 5.50 4.52 5.33
C VAL A 288 6.13 3.52 6.31
N PRO A 289 5.36 2.98 7.28
CA PRO A 289 5.87 2.03 8.28
C PRO A 289 6.54 0.82 7.65
N GLN A 290 6.09 0.38 6.48
CA GLN A 290 6.66 -0.73 5.73
C GLN A 290 8.10 -0.48 5.27
N LEU A 291 8.54 0.80 5.24
CA LEU A 291 9.92 1.21 4.94
C LEU A 291 10.68 1.65 6.19
N GLU A 292 10.04 2.47 7.05
CA GLU A 292 10.67 3.09 8.23
C GLU A 292 10.78 2.12 9.41
N ALA A 293 9.83 1.18 9.56
CA ALA A 293 9.77 0.19 10.64
C ALA A 293 9.31 -1.19 10.14
N PRO A 294 10.01 -1.81 9.15
CA PRO A 294 9.54 -3.02 8.47
C PRO A 294 9.34 -4.20 9.42
N VAL A 295 10.19 -4.35 10.44
CA VAL A 295 10.08 -5.44 11.43
C VAL A 295 8.82 -5.30 12.28
N SER A 296 8.51 -4.10 12.75
CA SER A 296 7.28 -3.84 13.52
C SER A 296 6.03 -4.02 12.67
N THR A 297 6.07 -3.58 11.41
CA THR A 297 5.00 -3.78 10.43
C THR A 297 4.77 -5.27 10.17
N ALA A 298 5.82 -6.04 9.90
CA ALA A 298 5.72 -7.49 9.67
C ALA A 298 5.20 -8.23 10.90
N ARG A 299 5.61 -7.83 12.12
CA ARG A 299 5.12 -8.41 13.37
C ARG A 299 3.63 -8.18 13.57
N ALA A 300 3.13 -6.98 13.29
CA ALA A 300 1.70 -6.67 13.34
C ALA A 300 0.90 -7.55 12.36
N VAL A 301 1.41 -7.70 11.12
CA VAL A 301 0.81 -8.58 10.11
C VAL A 301 0.79 -10.04 10.57
N ALA A 302 1.92 -10.57 11.02
CA ALA A 302 2.02 -11.97 11.46
C ALA A 302 1.10 -12.27 12.65
N GLY A 303 1.03 -11.39 13.64
CA GLY A 303 0.13 -11.51 14.79
C GLY A 303 -1.34 -11.54 14.38
N TRP A 304 -1.73 -10.65 13.46
CA TRP A 304 -3.10 -10.60 12.96
C TRP A 304 -3.47 -11.84 12.13
N LEU A 305 -2.56 -12.33 11.27
CA LEU A 305 -2.79 -13.54 10.49
C LEU A 305 -2.96 -14.78 11.39
N SER A 306 -2.16 -14.87 12.46
CA SER A 306 -2.26 -15.97 13.42
C SER A 306 -3.59 -15.94 14.16
N ALA A 307 -4.08 -14.77 14.57
CA ALA A 307 -5.36 -14.62 15.26
C ALA A 307 -6.56 -14.93 14.32
N ALA A 308 -6.49 -14.51 13.05
CA ALA A 308 -7.52 -14.78 12.06
C ALA A 308 -7.60 -16.29 11.73
N GLY A 309 -6.45 -16.97 11.61
CA GLY A 309 -6.38 -18.42 11.41
C GLY A 309 -6.96 -19.20 12.60
N ALA A 310 -6.65 -18.79 13.83
CA ALA A 310 -7.22 -19.41 15.03
C ALA A 310 -8.75 -19.22 15.10
N GLY A 311 -9.25 -18.04 14.72
CA GLY A 311 -10.70 -17.77 14.67
C GLY A 311 -11.44 -18.63 13.65
N ALA A 312 -10.86 -18.83 12.47
CA ALA A 312 -11.44 -19.69 11.43
C ALA A 312 -11.48 -21.17 11.85
N ALA A 313 -10.42 -21.66 12.50
CA ALA A 313 -10.36 -23.04 13.03
C ALA A 313 -11.39 -23.27 14.14
N GLY A 314 -11.57 -22.29 15.06
CA GLY A 314 -12.56 -22.35 16.12
C GLY A 314 -14.02 -22.36 15.58
N ALA A 315 -14.30 -21.52 14.57
CA ALA A 315 -15.61 -21.47 13.93
C ALA A 315 -15.95 -22.75 13.15
N ALA A 316 -14.93 -23.40 12.53
CA ALA A 316 -15.11 -24.69 11.85
C ALA A 316 -15.35 -25.85 12.83
N ALA A 317 -14.71 -25.83 14.00
CA ALA A 317 -14.96 -26.80 15.07
C ALA A 317 -16.38 -26.66 15.66
N ALA A 318 -16.83 -25.41 15.90
CA ALA A 318 -18.17 -25.16 16.45
C ALA A 318 -19.32 -25.55 15.52
N ARG A 319 -19.10 -25.65 14.20
CA ARG A 319 -20.11 -26.09 13.23
C ARG A 319 -20.19 -27.61 13.07
N ARG A 320 -19.32 -28.37 13.68
CA ARG A 320 -19.32 -29.85 13.66
C ARG A 320 -19.96 -30.48 14.89
N HIS A 321 -20.40 -29.70 15.82
CA HIS A 321 -21.20 -30.06 17.01
C HIS A 321 -22.61 -29.46 16.92
#